data_dccdd35bdbb753b848ca1e6fb8e58dca
#
_entry.id   dccdd35bdbb753b848ca1e6fb8e58dca
#
_cell.length_a   1.000
_cell.length_b   1.000
_cell.length_c   1.000
_cell.angle_alpha   90.00
_cell.angle_beta   90.00
_cell.angle_gamma   90.00
#
_symmetry.space_group_name_H-M   'P 1'
#
loop_
_entity.id
_entity.type
_entity.pdbx_description
1 polymer ?
#
loop_
_entity_poly.entity_id
_entity_poly.type
_entity_poly.pdbx_seq_one_letter_code
_entity_poly.pdbx_strand_id
1 'polypeptide(L)'
;TRTDSSAASDVYKRQLLALIIYRIGTHIPVPGIDPVKISSLFDQNQGTLLGLFNMFSGGALERMSIMALNVVPYITAAIVMNLLEATTPSLKKMFRQEGEQGRRKRTHYVRLGTLLLAIFQSMGFAIALSSQGMAIDPGTMFIFTAVVSFVTGTMFLVWLGEQVNERGIGNGISLIIFASIVSGLPSAIGQSFEGARQGEISLILLLTVAFMAILAISFIVWVERAQRRVTVNYARRNPNQMAMGQASHVPLKVNMSGVIPAIFASSIVLFPASISSWFGQSEGMEWLQEVSLALSPGQPLYVVVFSILIAYFCFFYTAIQFPAKDISDNLKRSGGFLPGIRPGGHTEEYIDNVMSRLTVWGSIYMIMICLLPQFLIVSANVPFYLGGTSLLIAVVVVMDFMAQVQSHLLSSQYQSLMKKANLKGFKR
;
A
#
# COMPACT_ATOMS: atom_id res chain seq x y z
N THR A 1 20.69 -30.20 -3.99
CA THR A 1 21.18 -28.86 -4.37
C THR A 1 20.51 -28.28 -5.63
N ARG A 2 20.13 -29.11 -6.63
CA ARG A 2 19.37 -28.63 -7.80
C ARG A 2 17.89 -28.37 -7.50
N THR A 3 17.27 -29.18 -6.66
CA THR A 3 15.82 -29.07 -6.33
C THR A 3 15.48 -27.84 -5.48
N ASP A 4 16.34 -27.43 -4.56
CA ASP A 4 16.06 -26.28 -3.66
C ASP A 4 16.28 -24.94 -4.38
N SER A 5 17.24 -24.86 -5.30
CA SER A 5 17.45 -23.68 -6.16
C SER A 5 16.37 -23.57 -7.23
N SER A 6 15.79 -24.68 -7.68
CA SER A 6 14.65 -24.66 -8.61
C SER A 6 13.38 -24.16 -7.95
N ALA A 7 13.09 -24.58 -6.71
CA ALA A 7 11.91 -24.12 -5.98
C ALA A 7 11.93 -22.60 -5.70
N ALA A 8 13.07 -22.05 -5.26
CA ALA A 8 13.23 -20.61 -5.10
C ALA A 8 13.10 -19.87 -6.44
N SER A 9 13.74 -20.40 -7.50
CA SER A 9 13.63 -19.87 -8.86
C SER A 9 12.18 -19.87 -9.36
N ASP A 10 11.40 -20.90 -9.05
CA ASP A 10 10.00 -21.00 -9.47
C ASP A 10 9.09 -19.98 -8.77
N VAL A 11 9.37 -19.64 -7.51
CA VAL A 11 8.65 -18.58 -6.78
C VAL A 11 8.87 -17.21 -7.44
N TYR A 12 10.14 -16.86 -7.75
CA TYR A 12 10.44 -15.59 -8.43
C TYR A 12 9.87 -15.52 -9.84
N LYS A 13 9.93 -16.64 -10.60
CA LYS A 13 9.35 -16.71 -11.95
C LYS A 13 7.84 -16.46 -11.94
N ARG A 14 7.12 -17.07 -11.00
CA ARG A 14 5.67 -16.85 -10.86
C ARG A 14 5.34 -15.41 -10.51
N GLN A 15 6.12 -14.79 -9.63
CA GLN A 15 5.94 -13.40 -9.24
C GLN A 15 6.20 -12.44 -10.40
N LEU A 16 7.30 -12.64 -11.16
CA LEU A 16 7.57 -11.88 -12.38
C LEU A 16 6.47 -12.08 -13.43
N LEU A 17 6.01 -13.31 -13.62
CA LEU A 17 4.90 -13.61 -14.52
C LEU A 17 3.62 -12.85 -14.12
N ALA A 18 3.30 -12.78 -12.82
CA ALA A 18 2.15 -12.04 -12.33
C ALA A 18 2.26 -10.53 -12.66
N LEU A 19 3.46 -9.94 -12.50
CA LEU A 19 3.70 -8.54 -12.84
C LEU A 19 3.62 -8.29 -14.36
N ILE A 20 4.10 -9.23 -15.17
CA ILE A 20 3.99 -9.16 -16.65
C ILE A 20 2.52 -9.23 -17.07
N ILE A 21 1.75 -10.17 -16.52
CA ILE A 21 0.31 -10.31 -16.80
C ILE A 21 -0.44 -9.03 -16.39
N TYR A 22 -0.11 -8.47 -15.22
CA TYR A 22 -0.63 -7.17 -14.79
C TYR A 22 -0.33 -6.10 -15.84
N ARG A 23 0.92 -5.97 -16.29
CA ARG A 23 1.32 -4.95 -17.25
C ARG A 23 0.62 -5.10 -18.61
N ILE A 24 0.47 -6.32 -19.11
CA ILE A 24 -0.29 -6.60 -20.32
C ILE A 24 -1.75 -6.14 -20.17
N GLY A 25 -2.38 -6.48 -19.05
CA GLY A 25 -3.76 -6.11 -18.76
C GLY A 25 -4.01 -4.61 -18.71
N THR A 26 -3.02 -3.81 -18.28
CA THR A 26 -3.14 -2.33 -18.29
C THR A 26 -3.14 -1.71 -19.69
N HIS A 27 -2.89 -2.49 -20.74
CA HIS A 27 -2.91 -2.05 -22.14
C HIS A 27 -4.12 -2.56 -22.92
N ILE A 28 -4.98 -3.37 -22.31
CA ILE A 28 -6.21 -3.89 -22.95
C ILE A 28 -7.33 -2.86 -22.74
N PRO A 29 -7.73 -2.09 -23.75
CA PRO A 29 -8.78 -1.09 -23.58
C PRO A 29 -10.16 -1.73 -23.41
N VAL A 30 -11.05 -1.01 -22.71
CA VAL A 30 -12.47 -1.41 -22.63
C VAL A 30 -13.14 -1.18 -23.99
N PRO A 31 -13.93 -2.13 -24.49
CA PRO A 31 -14.62 -1.98 -25.77
C PRO A 31 -15.61 -0.81 -25.76
N GLY A 32 -15.71 -0.09 -26.87
CA GLY A 32 -16.68 1.00 -27.06
C GLY A 32 -16.23 2.37 -26.57
N ILE A 33 -14.95 2.53 -26.24
CA ILE A 33 -14.37 3.80 -25.78
C ILE A 33 -13.48 4.40 -26.86
N ASP A 34 -13.54 5.73 -27.05
CA ASP A 34 -12.68 6.49 -27.96
C ASP A 34 -11.36 6.87 -27.28
N PRO A 35 -10.21 6.25 -27.64
CA PRO A 35 -8.94 6.49 -26.98
C PRO A 35 -8.40 7.91 -27.18
N VAL A 36 -8.75 8.59 -28.28
CA VAL A 36 -8.24 9.92 -28.61
C VAL A 36 -8.87 10.99 -27.71
N LYS A 37 -10.18 10.89 -27.47
CA LYS A 37 -10.89 11.82 -26.59
C LYS A 37 -10.43 11.71 -25.15
N ILE A 38 -10.07 10.50 -24.72
CA ILE A 38 -9.64 10.24 -23.36
C ILE A 38 -8.25 10.79 -23.09
N SER A 39 -7.29 10.55 -23.99
CA SER A 39 -5.93 11.09 -23.81
C SER A 39 -5.95 12.61 -23.71
N SER A 40 -6.75 13.30 -24.54
CA SER A 40 -6.88 14.76 -24.45
C SER A 40 -7.47 15.27 -23.13
N LEU A 41 -8.39 14.51 -22.52
CA LEU A 41 -8.97 14.85 -21.22
C LEU A 41 -7.95 14.71 -20.09
N PHE A 42 -7.13 13.66 -20.12
CA PHE A 42 -6.08 13.46 -19.12
C PHE A 42 -4.96 14.48 -19.26
N ASP A 43 -4.58 14.85 -20.48
CA ASP A 43 -3.58 15.91 -20.71
C ASP A 43 -4.00 17.27 -20.11
N GLN A 44 -5.28 17.60 -20.16
CA GLN A 44 -5.83 18.82 -19.56
C GLN A 44 -5.94 18.77 -18.03
N ASN A 45 -6.06 17.57 -17.44
CA ASN A 45 -6.32 17.37 -16.02
C ASN A 45 -5.14 16.72 -15.25
N GLN A 46 -3.93 16.81 -15.76
CA GLN A 46 -2.76 16.15 -15.16
C GLN A 46 -2.45 16.55 -13.71
N GLY A 47 -2.70 17.80 -13.33
CA GLY A 47 -2.47 18.32 -11.97
C GLY A 47 -3.61 18.07 -10.98
N THR A 48 -4.67 17.37 -11.38
CA THR A 48 -5.86 17.13 -10.57
C THR A 48 -5.84 15.78 -9.85
N LEU A 49 -6.89 15.50 -9.05
CA LEU A 49 -7.10 14.21 -8.42
C LEU A 49 -7.18 13.04 -9.44
N LEU A 50 -7.65 13.30 -10.67
CA LEU A 50 -7.64 12.33 -11.76
C LEU A 50 -6.21 11.92 -12.16
N GLY A 51 -5.28 12.87 -12.19
CA GLY A 51 -3.86 12.57 -12.43
C GLY A 51 -3.25 11.68 -11.34
N LEU A 52 -3.58 11.93 -10.07
CA LEU A 52 -3.17 11.05 -8.97
C LEU A 52 -3.74 9.64 -9.12
N PHE A 53 -5.02 9.52 -9.48
CA PHE A 53 -5.65 8.22 -9.70
C PHE A 53 -4.98 7.47 -10.86
N ASN A 54 -4.67 8.17 -11.96
CA ASN A 54 -3.95 7.60 -13.10
C ASN A 54 -2.56 7.08 -12.71
N MET A 55 -1.85 7.79 -11.85
CA MET A 55 -0.56 7.36 -11.33
C MET A 55 -0.66 6.08 -10.52
N PHE A 56 -1.66 5.95 -9.63
CA PHE A 56 -1.91 4.71 -8.87
C PHE A 56 -2.33 3.55 -9.77
N SER A 57 -2.98 3.82 -10.91
CA SER A 57 -3.36 2.80 -11.88
C SER A 57 -2.23 2.43 -12.85
N GLY A 58 -1.08 3.14 -12.82
CA GLY A 58 0.04 2.89 -13.73
C GLY A 58 -0.25 3.26 -15.19
N GLY A 59 -1.07 4.32 -15.41
CA GLY A 59 -1.51 4.77 -16.72
C GLY A 59 -2.64 3.91 -17.32
N ALA A 60 -3.22 3.00 -16.53
CA ALA A 60 -4.33 2.17 -16.97
C ALA A 60 -5.62 2.98 -17.14
N LEU A 61 -5.79 4.05 -16.35
CA LEU A 61 -6.95 4.93 -16.41
C LEU A 61 -6.89 5.81 -17.66
N GLU A 62 -5.76 6.38 -18.01
CA GLU A 62 -5.53 7.18 -19.22
C GLU A 62 -5.82 6.39 -20.50
N ARG A 63 -5.52 5.09 -20.49
CA ARG A 63 -5.80 4.16 -21.61
C ARG A 63 -7.17 3.53 -21.53
N MET A 64 -7.95 3.84 -20.49
CA MET A 64 -9.24 3.18 -20.21
C MET A 64 -9.17 1.66 -20.34
N SER A 65 -8.15 1.09 -19.71
CA SER A 65 -7.98 -0.36 -19.72
C SER A 65 -9.00 -1.06 -18.82
N ILE A 66 -9.19 -2.34 -19.03
CA ILE A 66 -10.02 -3.19 -18.14
C ILE A 66 -9.55 -3.13 -16.68
N MET A 67 -8.30 -2.74 -16.45
CA MET A 67 -7.68 -2.59 -15.10
C MET A 67 -7.66 -1.13 -14.62
N ALA A 68 -8.46 -0.23 -15.20
CA ALA A 68 -8.46 1.19 -14.86
C ALA A 68 -8.77 1.47 -13.39
N LEU A 69 -9.69 0.73 -12.77
CA LEU A 69 -9.98 0.84 -11.32
C LEU A 69 -8.88 0.28 -10.43
N ASN A 70 -7.94 -0.47 -11.00
CA ASN A 70 -6.84 -1.13 -10.28
C ASN A 70 -7.34 -1.91 -9.04
N VAL A 71 -6.61 -1.88 -7.94
CA VAL A 71 -6.96 -2.51 -6.66
C VAL A 71 -7.64 -1.55 -5.67
N VAL A 72 -8.04 -0.35 -6.11
CA VAL A 72 -8.67 0.67 -5.24
C VAL A 72 -9.94 0.16 -4.57
N PRO A 73 -10.89 -0.51 -5.25
CA PRO A 73 -12.07 -1.07 -4.59
C PRO A 73 -11.73 -2.08 -3.49
N TYR A 74 -10.66 -2.88 -3.69
CA TYR A 74 -10.17 -3.83 -2.69
C TYR A 74 -9.59 -3.11 -1.46
N ILE A 75 -8.80 -2.05 -1.66
CA ILE A 75 -8.24 -1.26 -0.57
C ILE A 75 -9.37 -0.68 0.28
N THR A 76 -10.36 -0.06 -0.36
CA THR A 76 -11.52 0.51 0.32
C THR A 76 -12.32 -0.56 1.09
N ALA A 77 -12.57 -1.72 0.48
CA ALA A 77 -13.24 -2.84 1.16
C ALA A 77 -12.43 -3.34 2.37
N ALA A 78 -11.10 -3.42 2.24
CA ALA A 78 -10.22 -3.82 3.33
C ALA A 78 -10.21 -2.80 4.48
N ILE A 79 -10.27 -1.49 4.18
CA ILE A 79 -10.41 -0.43 5.18
C ILE A 79 -11.71 -0.59 5.96
N VAL A 80 -12.83 -0.70 5.24
CA VAL A 80 -14.16 -0.88 5.85
C VAL A 80 -14.18 -2.12 6.73
N MET A 81 -13.61 -3.23 6.26
CA MET A 81 -13.55 -4.47 7.03
C MET A 81 -12.68 -4.33 8.29
N ASN A 82 -11.55 -3.63 8.22
CA ASN A 82 -10.71 -3.35 9.38
C ASN A 82 -11.42 -2.48 10.42
N LEU A 83 -12.17 -1.46 9.97
CA LEU A 83 -12.98 -0.61 10.84
C LEU A 83 -14.11 -1.42 11.51
N LEU A 84 -14.82 -2.26 10.75
CA LEU A 84 -15.85 -3.15 11.29
C LEU A 84 -15.30 -4.16 12.29
N GLU A 85 -14.11 -4.74 12.01
CA GLU A 85 -13.43 -5.65 12.95
C GLU A 85 -13.06 -4.93 14.27
N ALA A 86 -12.66 -3.67 14.20
CA ALA A 86 -12.29 -2.89 15.38
C ALA A 86 -13.52 -2.49 16.23
N THR A 87 -14.63 -2.15 15.56
CA THR A 87 -15.84 -1.66 16.24
C THR A 87 -16.77 -2.77 16.71
N THR A 88 -16.73 -3.95 16.08
CA THR A 88 -17.68 -5.05 16.34
C THR A 88 -17.00 -6.22 17.05
N PRO A 89 -17.23 -6.42 18.36
CA PRO A 89 -16.58 -7.50 19.12
C PRO A 89 -16.87 -8.91 18.60
N SER A 90 -18.05 -9.15 18.02
CA SER A 90 -18.41 -10.45 17.42
C SER A 90 -17.56 -10.78 16.20
N LEU A 91 -17.31 -9.80 15.30
CA LEU A 91 -16.45 -9.98 14.15
C LEU A 91 -14.99 -10.18 14.55
N LYS A 92 -14.52 -9.43 15.56
CA LYS A 92 -13.17 -9.60 16.11
C LYS A 92 -12.95 -11.02 16.65
N LYS A 93 -13.93 -11.57 17.36
CA LYS A 93 -13.90 -12.96 17.86
C LYS A 93 -13.85 -13.95 16.69
N MET A 94 -14.76 -13.81 15.73
CA MET A 94 -14.85 -14.69 14.57
C MET A 94 -13.56 -14.72 13.74
N PHE A 95 -12.95 -13.56 13.49
CA PHE A 95 -11.76 -13.49 12.63
C PHE A 95 -10.45 -13.84 13.33
N ARG A 96 -10.31 -13.56 14.63
CA ARG A 96 -9.06 -13.79 15.37
C ARG A 96 -9.04 -15.11 16.18
N GLN A 97 -10.18 -15.52 16.74
CA GLN A 97 -10.23 -16.69 17.61
C GLN A 97 -10.41 -18.00 16.84
N GLU A 98 -11.02 -17.98 15.67
CA GLU A 98 -11.18 -19.17 14.81
C GLU A 98 -9.91 -19.54 14.00
N GLY A 99 -8.79 -18.85 14.24
CA GLY A 99 -7.51 -19.16 13.61
C GLY A 99 -7.54 -19.04 12.08
N GLU A 100 -7.14 -20.09 11.37
CA GLU A 100 -7.06 -20.07 9.92
C GLU A 100 -8.43 -19.99 9.21
N GLN A 101 -9.45 -20.60 9.83
CA GLN A 101 -10.83 -20.50 9.31
C GLN A 101 -11.34 -19.04 9.39
N GLY A 102 -11.06 -18.34 10.48
CA GLY A 102 -11.41 -16.93 10.64
C GLY A 102 -10.73 -16.04 9.59
N ARG A 103 -9.45 -16.29 9.29
CA ARG A 103 -8.73 -15.58 8.22
C ARG A 103 -9.36 -15.81 6.85
N ARG A 104 -9.76 -17.03 6.52
CA ARG A 104 -10.44 -17.35 5.24
C ARG A 104 -11.80 -16.67 5.15
N LYS A 105 -12.60 -16.66 6.24
CA LYS A 105 -13.87 -15.92 6.29
C LYS A 105 -13.65 -14.43 6.06
N ARG A 106 -12.67 -13.82 6.75
CA ARG A 106 -12.32 -12.40 6.57
C ARG A 106 -11.98 -12.09 5.10
N THR A 107 -11.12 -12.90 4.47
CA THR A 107 -10.77 -12.72 3.06
C THR A 107 -12.00 -12.82 2.16
N HIS A 108 -12.91 -13.76 2.44
CA HIS A 108 -14.16 -13.89 1.68
C HIS A 108 -15.04 -12.64 1.79
N TYR A 109 -15.22 -12.09 3.00
CA TYR A 109 -15.97 -10.84 3.20
C TYR A 109 -15.32 -9.64 2.51
N VAL A 110 -13.98 -9.54 2.53
CA VAL A 110 -13.26 -8.49 1.81
C VAL A 110 -13.48 -8.63 0.31
N ARG A 111 -13.42 -9.84 -0.26
CA ARG A 111 -13.71 -10.07 -1.70
C ARG A 111 -15.14 -9.68 -2.08
N LEU A 112 -16.12 -10.04 -1.24
CA LEU A 112 -17.52 -9.67 -1.48
C LEU A 112 -17.70 -8.14 -1.43
N GLY A 113 -17.11 -7.48 -0.43
CA GLY A 113 -17.11 -6.02 -0.34
C GLY A 113 -16.41 -5.38 -1.54
N THR A 114 -15.30 -5.95 -2.00
CA THR A 114 -14.61 -5.49 -3.21
C THR A 114 -15.50 -5.59 -4.45
N LEU A 115 -16.21 -6.70 -4.62
CA LEU A 115 -17.13 -6.89 -5.73
C LEU A 115 -18.24 -5.84 -5.73
N LEU A 116 -18.87 -5.61 -4.59
CA LEU A 116 -19.94 -4.60 -4.46
C LEU A 116 -19.44 -3.19 -4.75
N LEU A 117 -18.29 -2.82 -4.19
CA LEU A 117 -17.68 -1.51 -4.44
C LEU A 117 -17.21 -1.36 -5.88
N ALA A 118 -16.65 -2.40 -6.48
CA ALA A 118 -16.23 -2.39 -7.87
C ALA A 118 -17.43 -2.20 -8.82
N ILE A 119 -18.57 -2.85 -8.57
CA ILE A 119 -19.81 -2.64 -9.35
C ILE A 119 -20.28 -1.20 -9.21
N PHE A 120 -20.34 -0.67 -7.99
CA PHE A 120 -20.79 0.70 -7.73
C PHE A 120 -19.88 1.73 -8.41
N GLN A 121 -18.56 1.60 -8.24
CA GLN A 121 -17.59 2.51 -8.83
C GLN A 121 -17.54 2.42 -10.35
N SER A 122 -17.57 1.20 -10.91
CA SER A 122 -17.59 1.00 -12.36
C SER A 122 -18.85 1.53 -13.02
N MET A 123 -20.00 1.42 -12.35
CA MET A 123 -21.26 1.97 -12.84
C MET A 123 -21.21 3.50 -12.91
N GLY A 124 -20.76 4.16 -11.82
CA GLY A 124 -20.58 5.60 -11.82
C GLY A 124 -19.61 6.08 -12.89
N PHE A 125 -18.50 5.34 -13.06
CA PHE A 125 -17.50 5.68 -14.06
C PHE A 125 -18.00 5.48 -15.50
N ALA A 126 -18.72 4.40 -15.79
CA ALA A 126 -19.32 4.15 -17.10
C ALA A 126 -20.39 5.19 -17.49
N ILE A 127 -21.21 5.63 -16.51
CA ILE A 127 -22.19 6.72 -16.71
C ILE A 127 -21.46 8.02 -17.03
N ALA A 128 -20.41 8.37 -16.27
CA ALA A 128 -19.64 9.58 -16.51
C ALA A 128 -18.99 9.59 -17.91
N LEU A 129 -18.42 8.47 -18.34
CA LEU A 129 -17.85 8.32 -19.68
C LEU A 129 -18.90 8.49 -20.78
N SER A 130 -20.09 7.92 -20.58
CA SER A 130 -21.21 8.06 -21.52
C SER A 130 -21.71 9.50 -21.60
N SER A 131 -21.87 10.19 -20.47
CA SER A 131 -22.34 11.58 -20.41
C SER A 131 -21.38 12.60 -21.02
N GLN A 132 -20.06 12.33 -20.91
CA GLN A 132 -19.01 13.18 -21.47
C GLN A 132 -18.73 12.91 -22.97
N GLY A 133 -19.48 12.02 -23.60
CA GLY A 133 -19.37 11.73 -25.04
C GLY A 133 -18.08 10.96 -25.41
N MET A 134 -17.49 10.25 -24.47
CA MET A 134 -16.28 9.43 -24.68
C MET A 134 -16.60 8.05 -25.17
N ALA A 135 -17.86 7.62 -25.07
CA ALA A 135 -18.35 6.38 -25.65
C ALA A 135 -18.59 6.58 -27.16
N ILE A 136 -18.22 5.60 -27.97
CA ILE A 136 -18.48 5.59 -29.42
C ILE A 136 -19.98 5.50 -29.65
N ASP A 137 -20.67 4.59 -28.96
CA ASP A 137 -22.12 4.41 -28.97
C ASP A 137 -22.65 4.58 -27.54
N PRO A 138 -23.08 5.80 -27.14
CA PRO A 138 -23.61 6.02 -25.80
C PRO A 138 -24.97 5.31 -25.64
N GLY A 139 -25.00 4.28 -24.79
CA GLY A 139 -26.22 3.50 -24.52
C GLY A 139 -26.07 2.54 -23.34
N THR A 140 -27.19 1.94 -22.94
CA THR A 140 -27.23 0.98 -21.82
C THR A 140 -26.31 -0.24 -22.06
N MET A 141 -26.13 -0.64 -23.31
CA MET A 141 -25.24 -1.74 -23.68
C MET A 141 -23.77 -1.40 -23.43
N PHE A 142 -23.35 -0.15 -23.73
CA PHE A 142 -22.01 0.34 -23.38
C PHE A 142 -21.78 0.32 -21.88
N ILE A 143 -22.74 0.86 -21.10
CA ILE A 143 -22.63 0.90 -19.64
C ILE A 143 -22.47 -0.52 -19.08
N PHE A 144 -23.29 -1.47 -19.54
CA PHE A 144 -23.21 -2.87 -19.11
C PHE A 144 -21.84 -3.49 -19.44
N THR A 145 -21.36 -3.31 -20.67
CA THR A 145 -20.07 -3.85 -21.13
C THR A 145 -18.91 -3.24 -20.34
N ALA A 146 -18.92 -1.93 -20.12
CA ALA A 146 -17.91 -1.22 -19.35
C ALA A 146 -17.88 -1.69 -17.90
N VAL A 147 -19.04 -1.80 -17.24
CA VAL A 147 -19.15 -2.28 -15.85
C VAL A 147 -18.59 -3.70 -15.74
N VAL A 148 -19.01 -4.62 -16.59
CA VAL A 148 -18.51 -6.00 -16.57
C VAL A 148 -17.01 -6.04 -16.78
N SER A 149 -16.48 -5.24 -17.72
CA SER A 149 -15.03 -5.18 -18.01
C SER A 149 -14.23 -4.67 -16.82
N PHE A 150 -14.62 -3.56 -16.18
CA PHE A 150 -13.92 -3.01 -15.04
C PHE A 150 -13.99 -3.91 -13.81
N VAL A 151 -15.17 -4.48 -13.52
CA VAL A 151 -15.33 -5.41 -12.39
C VAL A 151 -14.48 -6.66 -12.60
N THR A 152 -14.49 -7.23 -13.81
CA THR A 152 -13.67 -8.40 -14.14
C THR A 152 -12.18 -8.09 -13.97
N GLY A 153 -11.71 -6.94 -14.48
CA GLY A 153 -10.33 -6.49 -14.32
C GLY A 153 -9.92 -6.34 -12.85
N THR A 154 -10.74 -5.68 -12.05
CA THR A 154 -10.50 -5.52 -10.61
C THR A 154 -10.45 -6.87 -9.88
N MET A 155 -11.43 -7.74 -10.11
CA MET A 155 -11.47 -9.05 -9.44
C MET A 155 -10.31 -9.96 -9.89
N PHE A 156 -9.90 -9.85 -11.14
CA PHE A 156 -8.72 -10.54 -11.65
C PHE A 156 -7.43 -10.05 -10.97
N LEU A 157 -7.27 -8.73 -10.75
CA LEU A 157 -6.12 -8.18 -10.02
C LEU A 157 -6.09 -8.63 -8.55
N VAL A 158 -7.24 -8.68 -7.89
CA VAL A 158 -7.34 -9.18 -6.52
C VAL A 158 -6.91 -10.65 -6.47
N TRP A 159 -7.43 -11.48 -7.38
CA TRP A 159 -7.03 -12.89 -7.50
C TRP A 159 -5.52 -13.03 -7.76
N LEU A 160 -4.97 -12.21 -8.66
CA LEU A 160 -3.54 -12.22 -8.98
C LEU A 160 -2.69 -11.85 -7.76
N GLY A 161 -3.09 -10.82 -7.00
CA GLY A 161 -2.45 -10.41 -5.75
C GLY A 161 -2.49 -11.51 -4.69
N GLU A 162 -3.60 -12.23 -4.57
CA GLU A 162 -3.74 -13.37 -3.66
C GLU A 162 -2.86 -14.56 -4.09
N GLN A 163 -2.74 -14.85 -5.39
CA GLN A 163 -1.80 -15.87 -5.88
C GLN A 163 -0.35 -15.52 -5.53
N VAL A 164 0.02 -14.25 -5.58
CA VAL A 164 1.35 -13.79 -5.14
C VAL A 164 1.50 -13.94 -3.62
N ASN A 165 0.46 -13.65 -2.82
CA ASN A 165 0.49 -13.84 -1.37
C ASN A 165 0.66 -15.31 -0.96
N GLU A 166 -0.01 -16.23 -1.67
CA GLU A 166 -0.01 -17.66 -1.32
C GLU A 166 1.26 -18.39 -1.81
N ARG A 167 1.79 -18.00 -2.95
CA ARG A 167 2.85 -18.73 -3.68
C ARG A 167 4.09 -17.92 -3.98
N GLY A 168 4.07 -16.61 -3.68
CA GLY A 168 5.16 -15.67 -3.88
C GLY A 168 5.84 -15.25 -2.59
N ILE A 169 6.59 -14.17 -2.66
CA ILE A 169 7.23 -13.50 -1.54
C ILE A 169 6.65 -12.09 -1.44
N GLY A 170 6.24 -11.70 -0.24
CA GLY A 170 5.70 -10.38 0.02
C GLY A 170 4.19 -10.28 -0.07
N ASN A 171 3.71 -9.05 0.04
CA ASN A 171 2.29 -8.75 -0.13
C ASN A 171 2.00 -8.49 -1.61
N GLY A 172 1.25 -9.38 -2.27
CA GLY A 172 0.95 -9.29 -3.69
C GLY A 172 0.21 -8.02 -4.09
N ILE A 173 -0.72 -7.54 -3.26
CA ILE A 173 -1.44 -6.28 -3.52
C ILE A 173 -0.47 -5.09 -3.50
N SER A 174 0.41 -5.03 -2.50
CA SER A 174 1.44 -3.98 -2.41
C SER A 174 2.41 -4.02 -3.60
N LEU A 175 2.74 -5.22 -4.08
CA LEU A 175 3.58 -5.39 -5.28
C LEU A 175 2.89 -4.93 -6.57
N ILE A 176 1.58 -5.15 -6.71
CA ILE A 176 0.81 -4.62 -7.85
C ILE A 176 0.79 -3.09 -7.81
N ILE A 177 0.55 -2.49 -6.65
CA ILE A 177 0.58 -1.03 -6.49
C ILE A 177 1.98 -0.48 -6.79
N PHE A 178 3.02 -1.14 -6.30
CA PHE A 178 4.40 -0.79 -6.61
C PHE A 178 4.69 -0.86 -8.11
N ALA A 179 4.28 -1.94 -8.78
CA ALA A 179 4.44 -2.08 -10.23
C ALA A 179 3.69 -0.99 -11.01
N SER A 180 2.51 -0.59 -10.54
CA SER A 180 1.75 0.53 -11.11
C SER A 180 2.55 1.83 -11.05
N ILE A 181 3.07 2.16 -9.87
CA ILE A 181 3.84 3.40 -9.64
C ILE A 181 5.12 3.40 -10.47
N VAL A 182 5.90 2.32 -10.42
CA VAL A 182 7.17 2.21 -11.13
C VAL A 182 6.97 2.27 -12.65
N SER A 183 5.86 1.75 -13.15
CA SER A 183 5.56 1.79 -14.59
C SER A 183 5.33 3.20 -15.15
N GLY A 184 4.95 4.15 -14.30
CA GLY A 184 4.81 5.57 -14.66
C GLY A 184 6.13 6.37 -14.62
N LEU A 185 7.17 5.85 -13.93
CA LEU A 185 8.44 6.56 -13.76
C LEU A 185 9.15 6.91 -15.08
N PRO A 186 9.30 5.97 -16.04
CA PRO A 186 9.99 6.29 -17.30
C PRO A 186 9.33 7.41 -18.09
N SER A 187 7.99 7.44 -18.13
CA SER A 187 7.25 8.51 -18.82
C SER A 187 7.37 9.84 -18.09
N ALA A 188 7.31 9.87 -16.76
CA ALA A 188 7.47 11.07 -15.96
C ALA A 188 8.89 11.68 -16.12
N ILE A 189 9.92 10.84 -16.12
CA ILE A 189 11.30 11.24 -16.36
C ILE A 189 11.43 11.80 -17.80
N GLY A 190 10.88 11.11 -18.80
CA GLY A 190 10.92 11.53 -20.20
C GLY A 190 10.26 12.90 -20.39
N GLN A 191 9.08 13.14 -19.83
CA GLN A 191 8.38 14.42 -19.87
C GLN A 191 9.16 15.54 -19.16
N SER A 192 9.81 15.23 -18.03
CA SER A 192 10.64 16.21 -17.32
C SER A 192 11.87 16.64 -18.14
N PHE A 193 12.49 15.70 -18.87
CA PHE A 193 13.60 16.02 -19.80
C PHE A 193 13.12 16.81 -21.02
N GLU A 194 11.95 16.47 -21.57
CA GLU A 194 11.38 17.20 -22.71
C GLU A 194 10.99 18.62 -22.32
N GLY A 195 10.37 18.84 -21.15
CA GLY A 195 10.10 20.16 -20.61
C GLY A 195 11.37 20.99 -20.36
N ALA A 196 12.46 20.35 -19.94
CA ALA A 196 13.76 21.02 -19.82
C ALA A 196 14.33 21.40 -21.19
N ARG A 197 14.15 20.56 -22.22
CA ARG A 197 14.60 20.82 -23.59
C ARG A 197 13.83 21.92 -24.26
N GLN A 198 12.53 22.03 -23.98
CA GLN A 198 11.65 23.10 -24.50
C GLN A 198 11.83 24.42 -23.76
N GLY A 199 12.62 24.43 -22.67
CA GLY A 199 12.88 25.65 -21.88
C GLY A 199 11.79 26.02 -20.88
N GLU A 200 10.77 25.15 -20.71
CA GLU A 200 9.72 25.34 -19.71
C GLU A 200 10.25 25.10 -18.28
N ILE A 201 11.24 24.21 -18.15
CA ILE A 201 11.87 23.87 -16.88
C ILE A 201 13.36 24.19 -16.97
N SER A 202 13.89 24.94 -16.00
CA SER A 202 15.33 25.19 -15.90
C SER A 202 16.08 23.88 -15.59
N LEU A 203 17.21 23.65 -16.26
CA LEU A 203 18.08 22.49 -15.99
C LEU A 203 18.50 22.42 -14.50
N ILE A 204 18.74 23.58 -13.89
CA ILE A 204 19.09 23.68 -12.46
C ILE A 204 17.94 23.17 -11.60
N LEU A 205 16.70 23.50 -11.94
CA LEU A 205 15.52 23.04 -11.25
C LEU A 205 15.35 21.51 -11.36
N LEU A 206 15.56 20.94 -12.56
CA LEU A 206 15.54 19.49 -12.77
C LEU A 206 16.57 18.77 -11.91
N LEU A 207 17.79 19.28 -11.84
CA LEU A 207 18.86 18.70 -10.99
C LEU A 207 18.51 18.83 -9.51
N THR A 208 17.92 19.96 -9.09
CA THR A 208 17.48 20.16 -7.70
C THR A 208 16.40 19.15 -7.32
N VAL A 209 15.41 18.94 -8.18
CA VAL A 209 14.34 17.94 -7.95
C VAL A 209 14.91 16.51 -7.86
N ALA A 210 15.83 16.16 -8.77
CA ALA A 210 16.49 14.85 -8.73
C ALA A 210 17.29 14.66 -7.42
N PHE A 211 18.02 15.68 -6.98
CA PHE A 211 18.75 15.65 -5.72
C PHE A 211 17.82 15.52 -4.51
N MET A 212 16.72 16.28 -4.49
CA MET A 212 15.70 16.17 -3.43
C MET A 212 15.04 14.80 -3.40
N ALA A 213 14.77 14.18 -4.55
CA ALA A 213 14.24 12.81 -4.61
C ALA A 213 15.21 11.79 -4.01
N ILE A 214 16.50 11.87 -4.33
CA ILE A 214 17.54 10.99 -3.75
C ILE A 214 17.63 11.20 -2.23
N LEU A 215 17.58 12.43 -1.77
CA LEU A 215 17.62 12.77 -0.35
C LEU A 215 16.37 12.23 0.37
N ALA A 216 15.19 12.38 -0.21
CA ALA A 216 13.94 11.82 0.32
C ALA A 216 13.99 10.29 0.41
N ILE A 217 14.46 9.60 -0.64
CA ILE A 217 14.63 8.14 -0.62
C ILE A 217 15.59 7.72 0.50
N SER A 218 16.72 8.39 0.63
CA SER A 218 17.71 8.10 1.67
C SER A 218 17.14 8.29 3.07
N PHE A 219 16.35 9.36 3.26
CA PHE A 219 15.67 9.65 4.52
C PHE A 219 14.60 8.60 4.85
N ILE A 220 13.79 8.19 3.86
CA ILE A 220 12.80 7.12 4.03
C ILE A 220 13.50 5.83 4.47
N VAL A 221 14.55 5.41 3.77
CA VAL A 221 15.31 4.18 4.11
C VAL A 221 15.88 4.27 5.52
N TRP A 222 16.39 5.43 5.92
CA TRP A 222 16.96 5.63 7.25
C TRP A 222 15.91 5.51 8.35
N VAL A 223 14.73 6.13 8.20
CA VAL A 223 13.64 6.06 9.20
C VAL A 223 13.01 4.67 9.24
N GLU A 224 12.76 4.04 8.11
CA GLU A 224 12.15 2.70 8.04
C GLU A 224 13.05 1.60 8.63
N ARG A 225 14.37 1.80 8.61
CA ARG A 225 15.33 0.90 9.29
C ARG A 225 15.49 1.21 10.77
N ALA A 226 15.06 2.39 11.22
CA ALA A 226 15.17 2.80 12.61
C ALA A 226 14.24 1.95 13.50
N GLN A 227 14.81 1.38 14.54
CA GLN A 227 14.07 0.54 15.49
C GLN A 227 14.51 0.83 16.92
N ARG A 228 13.56 0.90 17.83
CA ARG A 228 13.83 0.92 19.27
C ARG A 228 13.91 -0.52 19.77
N ARG A 229 15.06 -0.89 20.33
CA ARG A 229 15.27 -2.22 20.91
C ARG A 229 14.91 -2.18 22.40
N VAL A 230 13.84 -2.89 22.77
CA VAL A 230 13.43 -3.06 24.16
C VAL A 230 14.08 -4.32 24.69
N THR A 231 14.91 -4.19 25.73
CA THR A 231 15.65 -5.32 26.33
C THR A 231 14.68 -6.24 27.07
N VAL A 232 14.76 -7.53 26.81
CA VAL A 232 13.98 -8.56 27.48
C VAL A 232 14.95 -9.59 28.05
N ASN A 233 14.79 -9.89 29.35
CA ASN A 233 15.53 -10.95 30.01
C ASN A 233 14.65 -12.17 30.18
N TYR A 234 15.20 -13.35 29.88
CA TYR A 234 14.51 -14.64 30.09
C TYR A 234 15.04 -15.29 31.36
N ALA A 235 14.14 -15.81 32.21
CA ALA A 235 14.52 -16.59 33.38
C ALA A 235 15.19 -17.89 32.92
N ARG A 236 16.42 -18.13 33.36
CA ARG A 236 17.22 -19.31 32.98
C ARG A 236 16.58 -20.60 33.49
N ARG A 237 16.34 -21.55 32.62
CA ARG A 237 15.79 -22.86 32.96
C ARG A 237 16.86 -23.93 33.22
N ASN A 238 18.13 -23.68 32.86
CA ASN A 238 19.25 -24.62 33.08
C ASN A 238 20.51 -23.93 33.60
N PRO A 239 21.01 -24.28 34.81
CA PRO A 239 22.23 -23.71 35.38
C PRO A 239 23.53 -24.14 34.66
N ASN A 240 23.52 -25.23 33.89
CA ASN A 240 24.72 -25.79 33.26
C ASN A 240 25.06 -25.25 31.88
N GLN A 241 24.24 -24.38 31.30
CA GLN A 241 24.64 -23.64 30.09
C GLN A 241 25.24 -22.29 30.48
N MET A 242 26.55 -22.28 30.72
CA MET A 242 27.40 -21.10 30.78
C MET A 242 27.52 -20.38 29.42
N ALA A 243 26.48 -20.31 28.64
CA ALA A 243 26.45 -19.46 27.48
C ALA A 243 25.88 -18.10 27.88
N MET A 244 26.71 -17.08 27.68
CA MET A 244 26.43 -15.65 27.84
C MET A 244 24.96 -15.37 27.71
N GLY A 245 24.35 -14.77 28.75
CA GLY A 245 22.98 -14.31 28.72
C GLY A 245 22.81 -13.30 27.57
N GLN A 246 22.47 -13.79 26.39
CA GLN A 246 22.07 -12.93 25.29
C GLN A 246 20.79 -12.25 25.74
N ALA A 247 20.91 -11.00 26.15
CA ALA A 247 19.76 -10.14 26.32
C ALA A 247 19.03 -10.12 24.98
N SER A 248 17.89 -10.78 24.92
CA SER A 248 17.02 -10.75 23.75
C SER A 248 16.36 -9.38 23.70
N HIS A 249 16.21 -8.83 22.52
CA HIS A 249 15.56 -7.54 22.33
C HIS A 249 14.30 -7.72 21.51
N VAL A 250 13.23 -7.05 21.92
CA VAL A 250 12.04 -6.88 21.08
C VAL A 250 12.27 -5.63 20.22
N PRO A 251 12.44 -5.77 18.89
CA PRO A 251 12.62 -4.64 18.00
C PRO A 251 11.26 -3.99 17.71
N LEU A 252 11.08 -2.72 18.10
CA LEU A 252 9.92 -1.90 17.76
C LEU A 252 10.35 -0.89 16.68
N LYS A 253 9.82 -0.99 15.47
CA LYS A 253 10.08 -0.04 14.39
C LYS A 253 9.53 1.34 14.75
N VAL A 254 10.16 2.42 14.27
CA VAL A 254 9.63 3.79 14.43
C VAL A 254 8.31 3.93 13.66
N ASN A 255 8.28 3.43 12.43
CA ASN A 255 7.05 3.30 11.65
C ASN A 255 6.54 1.86 11.75
N MET A 256 5.67 1.58 12.74
CA MET A 256 5.08 0.24 12.93
C MET A 256 3.95 -0.03 11.95
N SER A 257 3.26 1.00 11.51
CA SER A 257 2.12 0.90 10.60
C SER A 257 2.52 0.71 9.13
N GLY A 258 3.81 0.91 8.80
CA GLY A 258 4.31 0.83 7.43
C GLY A 258 3.66 1.87 6.51
N VAL A 259 3.43 1.50 5.26
CA VAL A 259 2.87 2.38 4.22
C VAL A 259 1.33 2.40 4.19
N ILE A 260 0.67 1.49 4.90
CA ILE A 260 -0.78 1.29 4.84
C ILE A 260 -1.58 2.55 5.21
N PRO A 261 -1.22 3.34 6.24
CA PRO A 261 -1.94 4.58 6.55
C PRO A 261 -1.97 5.60 5.41
N ALA A 262 -0.87 5.73 4.68
CA ALA A 262 -0.81 6.65 3.54
C ALA A 262 -1.69 6.17 2.38
N ILE A 263 -1.74 4.85 2.12
CA ILE A 263 -2.63 4.26 1.12
C ILE A 263 -4.10 4.47 1.51
N PHE A 264 -4.43 4.29 2.80
CA PHE A 264 -5.79 4.47 3.29
C PHE A 264 -6.23 5.94 3.22
N ALA A 265 -5.37 6.86 3.66
CA ALA A 265 -5.65 8.29 3.59
C ALA A 265 -5.86 8.75 2.14
N SER A 266 -5.01 8.33 1.20
CA SER A 266 -5.18 8.67 -0.22
C SER A 266 -6.46 8.07 -0.82
N SER A 267 -6.81 6.81 -0.48
CA SER A 267 -8.04 6.18 -0.96
C SER A 267 -9.30 6.90 -0.48
N ILE A 268 -9.32 7.37 0.77
CA ILE A 268 -10.45 8.12 1.32
C ILE A 268 -10.58 9.50 0.69
N VAL A 269 -9.47 10.20 0.45
CA VAL A 269 -9.51 11.51 -0.22
C VAL A 269 -9.92 11.40 -1.69
N LEU A 270 -9.53 10.30 -2.36
CA LEU A 270 -9.93 10.03 -3.75
C LEU A 270 -11.43 9.67 -3.89
N PHE A 271 -12.08 9.18 -2.84
CA PHE A 271 -13.47 8.74 -2.91
C PHE A 271 -14.46 9.89 -3.21
N PRO A 272 -14.44 11.05 -2.51
CA PRO A 272 -15.27 12.20 -2.87
C PRO A 272 -15.01 12.72 -4.28
N ALA A 273 -13.75 12.71 -4.72
CA ALA A 273 -13.39 13.12 -6.07
C ALA A 273 -13.99 12.19 -7.14
N SER A 274 -13.99 10.89 -6.88
CA SER A 274 -14.62 9.92 -7.77
C SER A 274 -16.12 10.16 -7.86
N ILE A 275 -16.81 10.38 -6.75
CA ILE A 275 -18.24 10.67 -6.73
C ILE A 275 -18.54 11.99 -7.48
N SER A 276 -17.72 13.03 -7.25
CA SER A 276 -17.86 14.30 -7.95
C SER A 276 -17.71 14.16 -9.47
N SER A 277 -16.76 13.34 -9.93
CA SER A 277 -16.57 13.10 -11.37
C SER A 277 -17.76 12.37 -12.01
N TRP A 278 -18.49 11.57 -11.23
CA TRP A 278 -19.64 10.78 -11.73
C TRP A 278 -20.96 11.58 -11.71
N PHE A 279 -21.19 12.33 -10.66
CA PHE A 279 -22.49 12.98 -10.38
C PHE A 279 -22.44 14.51 -10.36
N GLY A 280 -21.24 15.10 -10.38
CA GLY A 280 -21.07 16.55 -10.21
C GLY A 280 -21.67 17.40 -11.35
N GLN A 281 -22.01 16.81 -12.50
CA GLN A 281 -22.70 17.48 -13.61
C GLN A 281 -24.23 17.39 -13.50
N SER A 282 -24.77 16.68 -12.50
CA SER A 282 -26.21 16.58 -12.29
C SER A 282 -26.73 17.83 -11.59
N GLU A 283 -27.92 18.33 -12.02
CA GLU A 283 -28.57 19.48 -11.39
C GLU A 283 -28.72 19.27 -9.87
N GLY A 284 -28.27 20.24 -9.07
CA GLY A 284 -28.33 20.21 -7.60
C GLY A 284 -27.16 19.55 -6.89
N MET A 285 -26.14 19.05 -7.61
CA MET A 285 -24.94 18.44 -7.02
C MET A 285 -23.65 19.27 -7.23
N GLU A 286 -23.78 20.56 -7.50
CA GLU A 286 -22.64 21.49 -7.71
C GLU A 286 -21.71 21.56 -6.49
N TRP A 287 -22.24 21.41 -5.28
CA TRP A 287 -21.45 21.38 -4.05
C TRP A 287 -20.42 20.24 -4.01
N LEU A 288 -20.66 19.13 -4.73
CA LEU A 288 -19.70 18.02 -4.84
C LEU A 288 -18.47 18.45 -5.65
N GLN A 289 -18.65 19.29 -6.67
CA GLN A 289 -17.51 19.83 -7.43
C GLN A 289 -16.69 20.78 -6.58
N GLU A 290 -17.32 21.65 -5.79
CA GLU A 290 -16.63 22.54 -4.86
C GLU A 290 -15.82 21.76 -3.82
N VAL A 291 -16.40 20.71 -3.24
CA VAL A 291 -15.69 19.82 -2.31
C VAL A 291 -14.52 19.11 -2.98
N SER A 292 -14.70 18.63 -4.20
CA SER A 292 -13.63 17.96 -4.96
C SER A 292 -12.49 18.93 -5.32
N LEU A 293 -12.80 20.16 -5.71
CA LEU A 293 -11.81 21.19 -5.97
C LEU A 293 -11.05 21.58 -4.69
N ALA A 294 -11.77 21.74 -3.57
CA ALA A 294 -11.16 22.06 -2.29
C ALA A 294 -10.25 20.93 -1.75
N LEU A 295 -10.56 19.68 -2.10
CA LEU A 295 -9.75 18.50 -1.78
C LEU A 295 -8.71 18.17 -2.86
N SER A 296 -8.52 19.03 -3.86
CA SER A 296 -7.50 18.81 -4.88
C SER A 296 -6.08 19.03 -4.33
N PRO A 297 -5.07 18.29 -4.85
CA PRO A 297 -3.67 18.48 -4.46
C PRO A 297 -3.24 19.94 -4.62
N GLY A 298 -2.52 20.45 -3.62
CA GLY A 298 -2.09 21.86 -3.57
C GLY A 298 -3.04 22.80 -2.82
N GLN A 299 -4.26 22.39 -2.51
CA GLN A 299 -5.19 23.18 -1.70
C GLN A 299 -4.91 23.04 -0.21
N PRO A 300 -5.06 24.11 0.60
CA PRO A 300 -4.81 24.04 2.05
C PRO A 300 -5.71 23.01 2.77
N LEU A 301 -6.96 22.88 2.35
CA LEU A 301 -7.89 21.91 2.92
C LEU A 301 -7.43 20.49 2.70
N TYR A 302 -6.93 20.17 1.49
CA TYR A 302 -6.34 18.86 1.22
C TYR A 302 -5.19 18.54 2.19
N VAL A 303 -4.26 19.48 2.39
CA VAL A 303 -3.10 19.28 3.27
C VAL A 303 -3.54 18.95 4.69
N VAL A 304 -4.51 19.70 5.24
CA VAL A 304 -5.02 19.52 6.60
C VAL A 304 -5.75 18.17 6.73
N VAL A 305 -6.72 17.90 5.85
CA VAL A 305 -7.52 16.66 5.90
C VAL A 305 -6.64 15.43 5.71
N PHE A 306 -5.74 15.48 4.74
CA PHE A 306 -4.82 14.37 4.45
C PHE A 306 -3.86 14.10 5.62
N SER A 307 -3.33 15.14 6.27
CA SER A 307 -2.49 15.01 7.47
C SER A 307 -3.23 14.38 8.64
N ILE A 308 -4.46 14.81 8.89
CA ILE A 308 -5.31 14.25 9.94
C ILE A 308 -5.61 12.78 9.67
N LEU A 309 -5.95 12.42 8.42
CA LEU A 309 -6.22 11.05 8.03
C LEU A 309 -4.99 10.15 8.19
N ILE A 310 -3.81 10.60 7.76
CA ILE A 310 -2.56 9.84 7.96
C ILE A 310 -2.33 9.61 9.46
N ALA A 311 -2.41 10.65 10.29
CA ALA A 311 -2.22 10.51 11.74
C ALA A 311 -3.23 9.54 12.33
N TYR A 312 -4.51 9.69 12.03
CA TYR A 312 -5.57 8.80 12.48
C TYR A 312 -5.29 7.34 12.12
N PHE A 313 -4.97 7.06 10.86
CA PHE A 313 -4.70 5.69 10.42
C PHE A 313 -3.39 5.13 10.95
N CYS A 314 -2.37 5.94 11.22
CA CYS A 314 -1.15 5.48 11.89
C CYS A 314 -1.47 4.93 13.28
N PHE A 315 -2.23 5.67 14.09
CA PHE A 315 -2.64 5.21 15.42
C PHE A 315 -3.58 4.02 15.35
N PHE A 316 -4.60 4.10 14.51
CA PHE A 316 -5.59 3.05 14.34
C PHE A 316 -4.97 1.72 13.92
N TYR A 317 -4.10 1.76 12.91
CA TYR A 317 -3.47 0.54 12.38
C TYR A 317 -2.46 -0.05 13.36
N THR A 318 -1.67 0.78 14.03
CA THR A 318 -0.72 0.32 15.06
C THR A 318 -1.47 -0.37 16.19
N ALA A 319 -2.55 0.19 16.69
CA ALA A 319 -3.37 -0.40 17.77
C ALA A 319 -3.98 -1.75 17.39
N ILE A 320 -4.39 -1.93 16.13
CA ILE A 320 -4.96 -3.20 15.66
C ILE A 320 -3.87 -4.26 15.43
N GLN A 321 -2.76 -3.87 14.82
CA GLN A 321 -1.73 -4.82 14.39
C GLN A 321 -0.82 -5.28 15.53
N PHE A 322 -0.57 -4.40 16.49
CA PHE A 322 0.33 -4.65 17.61
C PHE A 322 -0.38 -4.38 18.95
N PRO A 323 -1.37 -5.21 19.36
CA PRO A 323 -1.98 -5.04 20.67
C PRO A 323 -0.96 -5.32 21.77
N ALA A 324 -0.67 -4.31 22.59
CA ALA A 324 0.32 -4.36 23.68
C ALA A 324 0.06 -5.51 24.66
N LYS A 325 -1.23 -5.82 24.89
CA LYS A 325 -1.67 -6.94 25.71
C LYS A 325 -1.16 -8.29 25.20
N ASP A 326 -1.31 -8.56 23.91
CA ASP A 326 -0.88 -9.84 23.31
C ASP A 326 0.65 -10.00 23.39
N ILE A 327 1.39 -8.89 23.23
CA ILE A 327 2.85 -8.88 23.38
C ILE A 327 3.24 -9.17 24.84
N SER A 328 2.60 -8.52 25.80
CA SER A 328 2.83 -8.71 27.22
C SER A 328 2.50 -10.15 27.66
N ASP A 329 1.36 -10.71 27.22
CA ASP A 329 0.95 -12.07 27.53
C ASP A 329 1.90 -13.10 26.91
N ASN A 330 2.38 -12.89 25.68
CA ASN A 330 3.37 -13.76 25.04
C ASN A 330 4.72 -13.72 25.75
N LEU A 331 5.19 -12.52 26.18
CA LEU A 331 6.40 -12.41 26.99
C LEU A 331 6.25 -13.17 28.32
N LYS A 332 5.12 -12.99 29.01
CA LYS A 332 4.84 -13.70 30.27
C LYS A 332 4.82 -15.21 30.08
N ARG A 333 4.19 -15.73 29.02
CA ARG A 333 4.14 -17.18 28.72
C ARG A 333 5.51 -17.76 28.39
N SER A 334 6.37 -16.99 27.71
CA SER A 334 7.74 -17.40 27.37
C SER A 334 8.75 -17.20 28.53
N GLY A 335 8.29 -16.71 29.70
CA GLY A 335 9.17 -16.44 30.85
C GLY A 335 10.09 -15.23 30.65
N GLY A 336 9.78 -14.37 29.67
CA GLY A 336 10.48 -13.11 29.44
C GLY A 336 9.95 -12.00 30.34
N PHE A 337 10.84 -11.15 30.82
CA PHE A 337 10.47 -9.96 31.59
C PHE A 337 11.35 -8.76 31.21
N LEU A 338 10.78 -7.57 31.38
CA LEU A 338 11.49 -6.32 31.19
C LEU A 338 12.22 -5.95 32.46
N PRO A 339 13.52 -5.57 32.39
CA PRO A 339 14.27 -5.16 33.59
C PRO A 339 13.57 -3.99 34.29
N GLY A 340 13.29 -4.15 35.58
CA GLY A 340 12.65 -3.13 36.41
C GLY A 340 11.13 -3.03 36.28
N ILE A 341 10.46 -3.83 35.47
CA ILE A 341 9.01 -3.79 35.26
C ILE A 341 8.39 -5.14 35.60
N ARG A 342 7.29 -5.14 36.35
CA ARG A 342 6.56 -6.39 36.69
C ARG A 342 5.91 -6.99 35.44
N PRO A 343 6.05 -8.32 35.24
CA PRO A 343 5.36 -9.00 34.14
C PRO A 343 3.83 -8.89 34.27
N GLY A 344 3.15 -8.66 33.14
CA GLY A 344 1.68 -8.52 33.08
C GLY A 344 1.26 -7.09 32.76
N GLY A 345 0.25 -6.54 33.45
CA GLY A 345 -0.35 -5.23 33.15
C GLY A 345 0.63 -4.06 33.09
N HIS A 346 1.64 -4.02 33.99
CA HIS A 346 2.66 -2.96 33.93
C HIS A 346 3.57 -3.07 32.70
N THR A 347 3.83 -4.29 32.20
CA THR A 347 4.55 -4.51 30.94
C THR A 347 3.71 -4.08 29.74
N GLU A 348 2.40 -4.35 29.77
CA GLU A 348 1.45 -3.89 28.76
C GLU A 348 1.45 -2.36 28.67
N GLU A 349 1.27 -1.67 29.81
CA GLU A 349 1.26 -0.21 29.89
C GLU A 349 2.57 0.42 29.39
N TYR A 350 3.70 -0.17 29.76
CA TYR A 350 5.01 0.31 29.27
C TYR A 350 5.15 0.18 27.76
N ILE A 351 4.78 -0.98 27.21
CA ILE A 351 4.86 -1.25 25.76
C ILE A 351 3.91 -0.30 25.03
N ASP A 352 2.68 -0.12 25.52
CA ASP A 352 1.69 0.78 24.91
C ASP A 352 2.19 2.23 24.88
N ASN A 353 2.75 2.73 25.99
CA ASN A 353 3.34 4.05 26.05
C ASN A 353 4.52 4.23 25.07
N VAL A 354 5.38 3.21 24.94
CA VAL A 354 6.49 3.26 23.98
C VAL A 354 5.96 3.26 22.55
N MET A 355 4.99 2.40 22.24
CA MET A 355 4.38 2.31 20.91
C MET A 355 3.67 3.60 20.52
N SER A 356 2.89 4.18 21.44
CA SER A 356 2.19 5.45 21.20
C SER A 356 3.17 6.58 20.86
N ARG A 357 4.29 6.69 21.60
CA ARG A 357 5.33 7.68 21.30
C ARG A 357 6.01 7.45 19.96
N LEU A 358 6.29 6.19 19.61
CA LEU A 358 6.87 5.85 18.30
C LEU A 358 5.88 6.17 17.18
N THR A 359 4.58 5.90 17.37
CA THR A 359 3.53 6.20 16.37
C THR A 359 3.39 7.70 16.13
N VAL A 360 3.55 8.56 17.17
CA VAL A 360 3.58 10.02 16.96
C VAL A 360 4.73 10.41 16.02
N TRP A 361 5.94 9.94 16.28
CA TRP A 361 7.08 10.25 15.41
C TRP A 361 6.93 9.64 14.02
N GLY A 362 6.40 8.42 13.92
CA GLY A 362 6.07 7.76 12.67
C GLY A 362 5.03 8.54 11.85
N SER A 363 3.98 9.06 12.50
CA SER A 363 2.95 9.84 11.80
C SER A 363 3.47 11.18 11.28
N ILE A 364 4.30 11.90 12.08
CA ILE A 364 4.96 13.15 11.66
C ILE A 364 5.86 12.89 10.44
N TYR A 365 6.67 11.83 10.50
CA TYR A 365 7.49 11.41 9.38
C TYR A 365 6.67 11.13 8.12
N MET A 366 5.59 10.35 8.24
CA MET A 366 4.70 10.01 7.14
C MET A 366 4.07 11.24 6.51
N ILE A 367 3.55 12.17 7.32
CA ILE A 367 2.96 13.44 6.86
C ILE A 367 4.02 14.25 6.12
N MET A 368 5.22 14.38 6.68
CA MET A 368 6.31 15.16 6.06
C MET A 368 6.65 14.61 4.67
N ILE A 369 6.84 13.30 4.53
CA ILE A 369 7.19 12.67 3.25
C ILE A 369 6.05 12.76 2.24
N CYS A 370 4.81 12.54 2.67
CA CYS A 370 3.66 12.57 1.76
C CYS A 370 3.36 13.98 1.24
N LEU A 371 3.60 15.03 2.04
CA LEU A 371 3.36 16.42 1.66
C LEU A 371 4.55 17.08 0.95
N LEU A 372 5.76 16.53 1.10
CA LEU A 372 6.98 17.12 0.53
C LEU A 372 6.86 17.45 -0.98
N PRO A 373 6.36 16.58 -1.86
CA PRO A 373 6.21 16.93 -3.27
C PRO A 373 5.17 18.01 -3.53
N GLN A 374 4.14 18.10 -2.69
CA GLN A 374 3.12 19.15 -2.84
C GLN A 374 3.70 20.54 -2.59
N PHE A 375 4.57 20.66 -1.60
CA PHE A 375 5.31 21.90 -1.38
C PHE A 375 6.21 22.23 -2.58
N LEU A 376 6.82 21.23 -3.21
CA LEU A 376 7.66 21.43 -4.41
C LEU A 376 6.82 21.83 -5.63
N ILE A 377 5.64 21.25 -5.83
CA ILE A 377 4.73 21.62 -6.93
C ILE A 377 4.27 23.07 -6.76
N VAL A 378 3.82 23.47 -5.56
CA VAL A 378 3.31 24.81 -5.29
C VAL A 378 4.43 25.87 -5.35
N SER A 379 5.64 25.57 -4.85
CA SER A 379 6.74 26.53 -4.78
C SER A 379 7.55 26.64 -6.07
N ALA A 380 7.68 25.56 -6.83
CA ALA A 380 8.58 25.49 -7.99
C ALA A 380 7.86 25.30 -9.34
N ASN A 381 6.52 25.19 -9.33
CA ASN A 381 5.68 24.98 -10.52
C ASN A 381 6.17 23.84 -11.43
N VAL A 382 6.79 22.82 -10.82
CA VAL A 382 7.31 21.65 -11.55
C VAL A 382 6.19 20.66 -11.73
N PRO A 383 5.94 20.16 -12.93
CA PRO A 383 5.04 19.03 -13.16
C PRO A 383 5.67 17.73 -12.61
N PHE A 384 5.79 17.64 -11.27
CA PHE A 384 6.41 16.48 -10.63
C PHE A 384 5.34 15.44 -10.34
N TYR A 385 5.27 14.44 -11.21
CA TYR A 385 4.29 13.36 -11.13
C TYR A 385 4.55 12.32 -10.02
N LEU A 386 5.67 12.37 -9.32
CA LEU A 386 5.96 11.50 -8.19
C LEU A 386 5.40 12.11 -6.91
N GLY A 387 4.16 11.78 -6.58
CA GLY A 387 3.58 12.10 -5.28
C GLY A 387 4.39 11.48 -4.13
N GLY A 388 4.45 12.15 -2.97
CA GLY A 388 5.18 11.63 -1.79
C GLY A 388 4.69 10.29 -1.32
N THR A 389 3.39 10.02 -1.44
CA THR A 389 2.80 8.71 -1.17
C THR A 389 3.35 7.63 -2.08
N SER A 390 3.51 7.91 -3.38
CA SER A 390 4.04 6.95 -4.35
C SER A 390 5.49 6.62 -4.11
N LEU A 391 6.30 7.63 -3.80
CA LEU A 391 7.72 7.45 -3.48
C LEU A 391 7.88 6.65 -2.19
N LEU A 392 7.08 6.96 -1.16
CA LEU A 392 7.06 6.21 0.09
C LEU A 392 6.65 4.75 -0.14
N ILE A 393 5.56 4.51 -0.88
CA ILE A 393 5.09 3.17 -1.21
C ILE A 393 6.17 2.39 -1.96
N ALA A 394 6.78 3.00 -2.98
CA ALA A 394 7.81 2.35 -3.77
C ALA A 394 9.00 1.91 -2.92
N VAL A 395 9.52 2.80 -2.06
CA VAL A 395 10.69 2.49 -1.21
C VAL A 395 10.36 1.44 -0.16
N VAL A 396 9.23 1.59 0.57
CA VAL A 396 8.87 0.68 1.66
C VAL A 396 8.56 -0.72 1.13
N VAL A 397 7.82 -0.84 0.02
CA VAL A 397 7.52 -2.15 -0.58
C VAL A 397 8.78 -2.86 -1.03
N VAL A 398 9.75 -2.14 -1.63
CA VAL A 398 11.05 -2.73 -1.99
C VAL A 398 11.82 -3.17 -0.75
N MET A 399 11.84 -2.37 0.32
CA MET A 399 12.51 -2.74 1.57
C MET A 399 11.89 -3.98 2.22
N ASP A 400 10.56 -4.05 2.30
CA ASP A 400 9.85 -5.20 2.85
C ASP A 400 10.06 -6.45 1.99
N PHE A 401 10.06 -6.29 0.67
CA PHE A 401 10.40 -7.37 -0.26
C PHE A 401 11.81 -7.89 -0.06
N MET A 402 12.81 -7.00 0.02
CA MET A 402 14.20 -7.36 0.25
C MET A 402 14.40 -8.06 1.60
N ALA A 403 13.73 -7.60 2.65
CA ALA A 403 13.78 -8.23 3.98
C ALA A 403 13.24 -9.67 3.96
N GLN A 404 12.13 -9.89 3.23
CA GLN A 404 11.55 -11.23 3.09
C GLN A 404 12.42 -12.14 2.22
N VAL A 405 13.00 -11.64 1.14
CA VAL A 405 13.98 -12.37 0.32
C VAL A 405 15.17 -12.82 1.16
N GLN A 406 15.73 -11.91 1.97
CA GLN A 406 16.85 -12.25 2.88
C GLN A 406 16.46 -13.32 3.88
N SER A 407 15.27 -13.25 4.48
CA SER A 407 14.75 -14.26 5.39
C SER A 407 14.61 -15.64 4.72
N HIS A 408 14.08 -15.68 3.51
CA HIS A 408 13.99 -16.92 2.72
C HIS A 408 15.34 -17.51 2.36
N LEU A 409 16.30 -16.68 1.97
CA LEU A 409 17.67 -17.13 1.64
C LEU A 409 18.37 -17.69 2.87
N LEU A 410 18.27 -17.04 4.02
CA LEU A 410 18.83 -17.55 5.29
C LEU A 410 18.22 -18.90 5.67
N SER A 411 16.89 -19.03 5.60
CA SER A 411 16.19 -20.29 5.87
C SER A 411 16.66 -21.43 4.95
N SER A 412 16.79 -21.17 3.66
CA SER A 412 17.29 -22.14 2.68
C SER A 412 18.76 -22.54 2.93
N GLN A 413 19.63 -21.58 3.29
CA GLN A 413 21.01 -21.86 3.65
C GLN A 413 21.10 -22.74 4.91
N TYR A 414 20.32 -22.46 5.94
CA TYR A 414 20.25 -23.28 7.16
C TYR A 414 19.80 -24.71 6.86
N GLN A 415 18.78 -24.90 6.03
CA GLN A 415 18.32 -26.23 5.61
C GLN A 415 19.41 -26.99 4.84
N SER A 416 20.14 -26.32 3.96
CA SER A 416 21.23 -26.92 3.19
C SER A 416 22.42 -27.32 4.08
N LEU A 417 22.74 -26.51 5.08
CA LEU A 417 23.78 -26.81 6.08
C LEU A 417 23.35 -28.00 6.97
N MET A 418 22.11 -28.07 7.42
CA MET A 418 21.55 -29.18 8.19
C MET A 418 21.58 -30.49 7.40
N LYS A 419 21.25 -30.46 6.11
CA LYS A 419 21.35 -31.60 5.21
C LYS A 419 22.80 -32.06 4.99
N LYS A 420 23.75 -31.12 4.88
CA LYS A 420 25.20 -31.40 4.70
C LYS A 420 25.86 -31.91 5.98
N ALA A 421 25.45 -31.41 7.14
CA ALA A 421 26.00 -31.81 8.43
C ALA A 421 25.67 -33.25 8.83
N ASN A 422 24.88 -33.97 7.99
CA ASN A 422 24.61 -35.39 8.10
C ASN A 422 24.33 -35.83 9.55
N LEU A 423 23.45 -35.13 10.24
CA LEU A 423 22.97 -35.46 11.56
C LEU A 423 22.12 -36.75 11.48
N LYS A 424 22.76 -37.84 11.02
CA LYS A 424 22.37 -39.22 11.28
C LYS A 424 22.68 -39.49 12.73
N GLY A 425 21.83 -39.10 13.58
CA GLY A 425 22.06 -39.42 14.95
C GLY A 425 21.04 -38.79 15.84
N PHE A 426 19.86 -39.32 15.84
CA PHE A 426 19.00 -39.49 17.00
C PHE A 426 17.69 -40.11 16.53
N LYS A 427 17.81 -41.35 15.97
CA LYS A 427 16.74 -42.32 16.13
C LYS A 427 17.02 -42.99 17.46
N ARG A 428 16.34 -42.59 18.47
CA ARG A 428 15.94 -43.41 19.64
C ARG A 428 14.48 -43.11 19.90
#